data_81b2c5fc8d1a877e75471bab50eedaf0
#
_entry.id   81b2c5fc8d1a877e75471bab50eedaf0
#
_cell.length_a   1.000
_cell.length_b   1.000
_cell.length_c   1.000
_cell.angle_alpha   90.00
_cell.angle_beta   90.00
_cell.angle_gamma   90.00
#
_symmetry.space_group_name_H-M   'P 1'
#
loop_
_entity.id
_entity.type
_entity.pdbx_description
1 polymer ?
#
loop_
_entity_poly.entity_id
_entity_poly.type
_entity_poly.pdbx_seq_one_letter_code
_entity_poly.pdbx_strand_id
1 'polypeptide(L)'
;MRTSARFGILVLAFSAPALLAQRNVPVPAACTPQVNQQLAQIIASQTRRDIDNVMVCGVATQPTRLQAGGPHGNHHITTIAVQLPGGQTINVQVVTNDDLDGVVIARTNDPVFAYGQAYVSHGPWAAGIHDVHCSTHPGADNGWVVVAGVKTPRTCPDQ
;
A
#
# COMPACT_ATOMS: atom_id res chain seq x y z
N MET A 1 -60.49 9.34 39.76
CA MET A 1 -59.68 9.04 38.54
C MET A 1 -58.42 9.84 38.59
N ARG A 2 -57.24 9.21 38.83
CA ARG A 2 -55.93 9.87 38.85
C ARG A 2 -55.13 9.38 37.62
N THR A 3 -54.92 10.25 36.65
CA THR A 3 -54.13 10.02 35.44
C THR A 3 -52.64 10.31 35.75
N SER A 4 -51.81 9.27 35.76
CA SER A 4 -50.36 9.38 35.90
C SER A 4 -49.73 9.55 34.51
N ALA A 5 -49.16 10.72 34.25
CA ALA A 5 -48.37 10.98 33.06
C ALA A 5 -46.94 10.41 33.26
N ARG A 6 -46.56 9.45 32.41
CA ARG A 6 -45.17 8.93 32.34
C ARG A 6 -44.38 9.80 31.41
N PHE A 7 -43.39 10.52 31.91
CA PHE A 7 -42.35 11.20 31.11
C PHE A 7 -41.32 10.17 30.71
N GLY A 8 -41.24 9.89 29.41
CA GLY A 8 -40.13 9.09 28.83
C GLY A 8 -38.92 9.99 28.56
N ILE A 9 -37.80 9.69 29.18
CA ILE A 9 -36.53 10.36 28.92
C ILE A 9 -35.93 9.72 27.66
N LEU A 10 -35.85 10.49 26.56
CA LEU A 10 -35.19 10.10 25.33
C LEU A 10 -33.66 10.34 25.50
N VAL A 11 -32.88 9.28 25.68
CA VAL A 11 -31.44 9.34 25.72
C VAL A 11 -30.91 9.34 24.28
N LEU A 12 -30.50 10.50 23.81
CA LEU A 12 -29.79 10.63 22.52
C LEU A 12 -28.35 10.17 22.73
N ALA A 13 -28.01 8.99 22.22
CA ALA A 13 -26.65 8.51 22.15
C ALA A 13 -25.91 9.26 21.01
N PHE A 14 -25.03 10.19 21.37
CA PHE A 14 -24.07 10.77 20.41
C PHE A 14 -22.97 9.75 20.13
N SER A 15 -23.03 9.14 18.95
CA SER A 15 -21.90 8.37 18.42
C SER A 15 -20.81 9.36 17.99
N ALA A 16 -19.73 9.45 18.74
CA ALA A 16 -18.55 10.18 18.33
C ALA A 16 -17.99 9.52 17.05
N PRO A 17 -17.62 10.29 16.00
CA PRO A 17 -16.95 9.72 14.85
C PRO A 17 -15.61 9.12 15.33
N ALA A 18 -15.40 7.82 15.05
CA ALA A 18 -14.10 7.20 15.26
C ALA A 18 -13.10 7.91 14.34
N LEU A 19 -12.17 8.65 14.90
CA LEU A 19 -10.99 9.14 14.19
C LEU A 19 -10.27 7.88 13.67
N LEU A 20 -10.25 7.72 12.35
CA LEU A 20 -9.48 6.67 11.69
C LEU A 20 -8.00 7.02 11.90
N ALA A 21 -7.39 6.45 12.95
CA ALA A 21 -5.96 6.56 13.17
C ALA A 21 -5.24 5.88 12.01
N GLN A 22 -4.20 6.52 11.49
CA GLN A 22 -3.30 5.90 10.50
C GLN A 22 -2.75 4.59 11.06
N ARG A 23 -2.77 3.54 10.25
CA ARG A 23 -2.34 2.22 10.67
C ARG A 23 -0.90 1.97 10.24
N ASN A 24 -0.10 1.46 11.15
CA ASN A 24 1.19 0.87 10.83
C ASN A 24 0.98 -0.61 10.48
N VAL A 25 0.79 -0.89 9.19
CA VAL A 25 0.56 -2.25 8.70
C VAL A 25 1.87 -3.04 8.79
N PRO A 26 1.86 -4.23 9.45
CA PRO A 26 3.07 -5.03 9.60
C PRO A 26 3.50 -5.67 8.28
N VAL A 27 4.81 -5.91 8.14
CA VAL A 27 5.36 -6.70 7.05
C VAL A 27 4.97 -8.17 7.25
N PRO A 28 4.41 -8.85 6.23
CA PRO A 28 4.12 -10.28 6.33
C PRO A 28 5.37 -11.12 6.61
N ALA A 29 5.21 -12.19 7.36
CA ALA A 29 6.32 -13.10 7.68
C ALA A 29 6.88 -13.85 6.45
N ALA A 30 6.05 -14.02 5.41
CA ALA A 30 6.45 -14.67 4.16
C ALA A 30 5.68 -14.07 2.97
N CYS A 31 6.31 -14.05 1.80
CA CYS A 31 5.62 -13.72 0.55
C CYS A 31 4.86 -14.95 0.06
N THR A 32 3.55 -14.85 0.06
CA THR A 32 2.64 -15.88 -0.45
C THR A 32 1.69 -15.29 -1.47
N PRO A 33 1.09 -16.10 -2.37
CA PRO A 33 0.07 -15.60 -3.30
C PRO A 33 -1.10 -14.87 -2.63
N GLN A 34 -1.45 -15.23 -1.40
CA GLN A 34 -2.53 -14.62 -0.62
C GLN A 34 -2.22 -13.17 -0.23
N VAL A 35 -0.95 -12.82 0.00
CA VAL A 35 -0.52 -11.43 0.21
C VAL A 35 -0.90 -10.56 -1.00
N ASN A 36 -0.87 -11.12 -2.20
CA ASN A 36 -1.14 -10.46 -3.47
C ASN A 36 -2.64 -10.53 -3.90
N GLN A 37 -3.54 -11.02 -3.03
CA GLN A 37 -4.93 -11.25 -3.39
C GLN A 37 -5.67 -9.95 -3.74
N GLN A 38 -5.44 -8.89 -2.99
CA GLN A 38 -6.09 -7.59 -3.26
C GLN A 38 -5.63 -7.03 -4.61
N LEU A 39 -4.34 -7.11 -4.93
CA LEU A 39 -3.82 -6.70 -6.24
C LEU A 39 -4.44 -7.51 -7.38
N ALA A 40 -4.59 -8.84 -7.21
CA ALA A 40 -5.26 -9.69 -8.20
C ALA A 40 -6.70 -9.23 -8.47
N GLN A 41 -7.45 -8.85 -7.44
CA GLN A 41 -8.81 -8.32 -7.58
C GLN A 41 -8.85 -6.97 -8.31
N ILE A 42 -7.91 -6.06 -7.99
CA ILE A 42 -7.78 -4.75 -8.64
C ILE A 42 -7.51 -4.93 -10.14
N ILE A 43 -6.58 -5.80 -10.51
CA ILE A 43 -6.26 -6.09 -11.91
C ILE A 43 -7.47 -6.71 -12.63
N ALA A 44 -8.13 -7.69 -12.02
CA ALA A 44 -9.30 -8.35 -12.61
C ALA A 44 -10.48 -7.39 -12.80
N SER A 45 -10.65 -6.40 -11.92
CA SER A 45 -11.70 -5.38 -12.02
C SER A 45 -11.42 -4.29 -13.05
N GLN A 46 -10.19 -4.24 -13.61
CA GLN A 46 -9.75 -3.23 -14.58
C GLN A 46 -10.01 -1.79 -14.09
N THR A 47 -9.89 -1.56 -12.80
CA THR A 47 -10.13 -0.23 -12.22
C THR A 47 -9.16 0.80 -12.82
N ARG A 48 -9.69 2.00 -13.10
CA ARG A 48 -8.90 3.10 -13.68
C ARG A 48 -8.42 4.11 -12.65
N ARG A 49 -8.85 3.96 -11.42
CA ARG A 49 -8.44 4.81 -10.29
C ARG A 49 -7.40 4.10 -9.46
N ASP A 50 -6.56 4.87 -8.82
CA ASP A 50 -5.62 4.36 -7.85
C ASP A 50 -6.36 3.87 -6.60
N ILE A 51 -5.86 2.81 -6.00
CA ILE A 51 -6.43 2.16 -4.81
C ILE A 51 -5.41 2.18 -3.69
N ASP A 52 -5.76 2.83 -2.60
CA ASP A 52 -4.92 2.91 -1.41
C ASP A 52 -4.85 1.59 -0.64
N ASN A 53 -3.83 1.48 0.21
CA ASN A 53 -3.71 0.42 1.19
C ASN A 53 -3.60 -0.98 0.56
N VAL A 54 -2.81 -1.10 -0.50
CA VAL A 54 -2.55 -2.35 -1.22
C VAL A 54 -1.19 -2.90 -0.87
N MET A 55 -1.16 -4.16 -0.46
CA MET A 55 0.06 -4.90 -0.21
C MET A 55 0.42 -5.79 -1.38
N VAL A 56 1.71 -5.83 -1.71
CA VAL A 56 2.27 -6.76 -2.69
C VAL A 56 3.57 -7.34 -2.19
N CYS A 57 3.90 -8.53 -2.66
CA CYS A 57 5.22 -9.10 -2.50
C CYS A 57 5.64 -9.90 -3.71
N GLY A 58 6.95 -10.00 -3.92
CA GLY A 58 7.52 -10.74 -5.04
C GLY A 58 9.05 -10.73 -4.98
N VAL A 59 9.66 -11.03 -6.09
CA VAL A 59 11.11 -11.09 -6.24
C VAL A 59 11.53 -10.13 -7.36
N ALA A 60 12.54 -9.31 -7.11
CA ALA A 60 13.07 -8.38 -8.12
C ALA A 60 13.61 -9.14 -9.34
N THR A 61 13.11 -8.80 -10.53
CA THR A 61 13.48 -9.46 -11.78
C THR A 61 14.77 -8.92 -12.38
N GLN A 62 15.15 -7.71 -11.99
CA GLN A 62 16.34 -6.99 -12.44
C GLN A 62 16.74 -5.97 -11.37
N PRO A 63 17.95 -5.40 -11.44
CA PRO A 63 18.35 -4.31 -10.56
C PRO A 63 17.39 -3.12 -10.72
N THR A 64 17.18 -2.39 -9.62
CA THR A 64 16.38 -1.16 -9.61
C THR A 64 16.92 -0.18 -10.67
N ARG A 65 16.01 0.38 -11.44
CA ARG A 65 16.33 1.39 -12.48
C ARG A 65 16.05 2.78 -11.95
N LEU A 66 17.03 3.68 -12.12
CA LEU A 66 16.84 5.10 -11.88
C LEU A 66 16.10 5.74 -13.06
N GLN A 67 15.08 6.52 -12.76
CA GLN A 67 14.42 7.46 -13.64
C GLN A 67 14.66 8.87 -13.11
N ALA A 68 15.55 9.61 -13.77
CA ALA A 68 15.92 10.95 -13.35
C ALA A 68 14.77 11.95 -13.52
N GLY A 69 14.64 12.87 -12.57
CA GLY A 69 13.69 13.98 -12.60
C GLY A 69 12.25 13.57 -12.27
N GLY A 70 11.43 14.58 -12.09
CA GLY A 70 10.02 14.46 -11.75
C GLY A 70 9.68 15.29 -10.52
N PRO A 71 8.40 15.39 -10.16
CA PRO A 71 7.98 15.91 -8.86
C PRO A 71 8.63 15.07 -7.76
N HIS A 72 9.14 15.70 -6.72
CA HIS A 72 9.76 15.03 -5.56
C HIS A 72 11.07 14.25 -5.86
N GLY A 73 11.89 14.74 -6.78
CA GLY A 73 13.21 14.19 -7.06
C GLY A 73 13.24 13.07 -8.10
N ASN A 74 14.24 12.18 -8.00
CA ASN A 74 14.34 11.04 -8.90
C ASN A 74 13.43 9.91 -8.43
N HIS A 75 13.06 9.03 -9.36
CA HIS A 75 12.31 7.83 -9.07
C HIS A 75 13.17 6.58 -9.22
N HIS A 76 13.06 5.67 -8.28
CA HIS A 76 13.64 4.34 -8.34
C HIS A 76 12.55 3.31 -8.63
N ILE A 77 12.70 2.60 -9.75
CA ILE A 77 11.70 1.66 -10.24
C ILE A 77 12.24 0.24 -10.09
N THR A 78 11.65 -0.52 -9.19
CA THR A 78 11.93 -1.93 -8.98
C THR A 78 10.84 -2.78 -9.62
N THR A 79 11.18 -3.57 -10.64
CA THR A 79 10.25 -4.53 -11.24
C THR A 79 10.33 -5.85 -10.50
N ILE A 80 9.21 -6.32 -10.00
CA ILE A 80 9.10 -7.58 -9.25
C ILE A 80 8.19 -8.58 -9.96
N ALA A 81 8.57 -9.86 -9.90
CA ALA A 81 7.70 -10.98 -10.28
C ALA A 81 6.79 -11.30 -9.08
N VAL A 82 5.49 -11.14 -9.28
CA VAL A 82 4.45 -11.32 -8.26
C VAL A 82 3.62 -12.54 -8.62
N GLN A 83 3.58 -13.52 -7.73
CA GLN A 83 2.71 -14.69 -7.86
C GLN A 83 1.31 -14.37 -7.32
N LEU A 84 0.30 -14.45 -8.17
CA LEU A 84 -1.10 -14.24 -7.81
C LEU A 84 -1.75 -15.52 -7.28
N PRO A 85 -2.85 -15.43 -6.49
CA PRO A 85 -3.72 -16.56 -6.24
C PRO A 85 -4.17 -17.19 -7.56
N GLY A 86 -4.07 -18.52 -7.68
CA GLY A 86 -4.32 -19.23 -8.94
C GLY A 86 -3.05 -19.55 -9.76
N GLY A 87 -1.87 -19.11 -9.29
CA GLY A 87 -0.57 -19.55 -9.81
C GLY A 87 0.00 -18.70 -10.94
N GLN A 88 -0.74 -17.73 -11.45
CA GLN A 88 -0.22 -16.79 -12.45
C GLN A 88 0.88 -15.90 -11.84
N THR A 89 1.97 -15.70 -12.59
CA THR A 89 3.01 -14.73 -12.26
C THR A 89 2.92 -13.53 -13.19
N ILE A 90 2.96 -12.33 -12.63
CA ILE A 90 2.91 -11.07 -13.36
C ILE A 90 4.08 -10.17 -12.94
N ASN A 91 4.42 -9.20 -13.80
CA ASN A 91 5.37 -8.15 -13.45
C ASN A 91 4.63 -6.93 -12.87
N VAL A 92 5.11 -6.45 -11.74
CA VAL A 92 4.61 -5.25 -11.05
C VAL A 92 5.79 -4.30 -10.81
N GLN A 93 5.56 -3.00 -10.96
CA GLN A 93 6.55 -1.99 -10.60
C GLN A 93 6.29 -1.45 -9.19
N VAL A 94 7.31 -1.43 -8.37
CA VAL A 94 7.34 -0.65 -7.12
C VAL A 94 8.13 0.61 -7.42
N VAL A 95 7.47 1.76 -7.25
CA VAL A 95 8.04 3.08 -7.56
C VAL A 95 8.27 3.81 -6.25
N THR A 96 9.52 4.15 -5.98
CA THR A 96 9.92 5.00 -4.86
C THR A 96 10.51 6.30 -5.38
N ASN A 97 10.50 7.34 -4.56
CA ASN A 97 11.11 8.60 -4.94
C ASN A 97 12.03 9.16 -3.84
N ASP A 98 13.10 9.85 -4.26
CA ASP A 98 14.21 10.19 -3.38
C ASP A 98 13.80 11.09 -2.22
N ASP A 99 12.92 12.05 -2.47
CA ASP A 99 12.55 13.06 -1.48
C ASP A 99 11.54 12.55 -0.44
N LEU A 100 10.70 11.57 -0.81
CA LEU A 100 9.63 11.05 0.05
C LEU A 100 9.99 9.71 0.69
N ASP A 101 10.55 8.80 -0.10
CA ASP A 101 10.83 7.41 0.30
C ASP A 101 12.30 7.19 0.65
N GLY A 102 13.18 8.07 0.15
CA GLY A 102 14.62 7.82 0.13
C GLY A 102 15.03 6.85 -0.98
N VAL A 103 16.34 6.67 -1.12
CA VAL A 103 16.92 5.81 -2.16
C VAL A 103 16.73 4.34 -1.80
N VAL A 104 15.93 3.62 -2.59
CA VAL A 104 15.64 2.19 -2.42
C VAL A 104 16.16 1.41 -3.61
N ILE A 105 17.12 0.52 -3.38
CA ILE A 105 17.78 -0.27 -4.42
C ILE A 105 17.60 -1.75 -4.15
N ALA A 106 17.06 -2.46 -5.13
CA ALA A 106 17.01 -3.92 -5.17
C ALA A 106 18.00 -4.46 -6.21
N ARG A 107 18.53 -5.63 -5.94
CA ARG A 107 19.28 -6.45 -6.90
C ARG A 107 18.36 -7.53 -7.46
N THR A 108 18.71 -8.10 -8.58
CA THR A 108 18.02 -9.28 -9.11
C THR A 108 17.93 -10.37 -8.03
N ASN A 109 16.76 -10.97 -7.90
CA ASN A 109 16.40 -11.99 -6.91
C ASN A 109 16.23 -11.50 -5.46
N ASP A 110 16.38 -10.20 -5.17
CA ASP A 110 16.04 -9.71 -3.84
C ASP A 110 14.53 -9.88 -3.57
N PRO A 111 14.14 -10.40 -2.39
CA PRO A 111 12.76 -10.39 -1.96
C PRO A 111 12.30 -8.95 -1.68
N VAL A 112 11.11 -8.62 -2.19
CA VAL A 112 10.52 -7.29 -2.06
C VAL A 112 9.11 -7.41 -1.55
N PHE A 113 8.77 -6.59 -0.55
CA PHE A 113 7.41 -6.31 -0.10
C PHE A 113 7.16 -4.82 -0.24
N ALA A 114 5.96 -4.45 -0.65
CA ALA A 114 5.54 -3.05 -0.68
C ALA A 114 4.10 -2.90 -0.21
N TYR A 115 3.83 -1.80 0.46
CA TYR A 115 2.50 -1.39 0.90
C TYR A 115 2.31 0.09 0.56
N GLY A 116 1.30 0.39 -0.25
CA GLY A 116 1.07 1.73 -0.74
C GLY A 116 -0.17 1.82 -1.62
N GLN A 117 -0.15 2.70 -2.59
CA GLN A 117 -1.23 2.92 -3.54
C GLN A 117 -0.97 2.13 -4.84
N ALA A 118 -1.94 1.32 -5.26
CA ALA A 118 -1.86 0.52 -6.48
C ALA A 118 -2.58 1.19 -7.65
N TYR A 119 -1.99 1.09 -8.85
CA TYR A 119 -2.62 1.43 -10.11
C TYR A 119 -2.49 0.30 -11.13
N VAL A 120 -3.50 0.14 -11.99
CA VAL A 120 -3.44 -0.80 -13.12
C VAL A 120 -2.71 -0.15 -14.28
N SER A 121 -1.74 -0.84 -14.83
CA SER A 121 -0.96 -0.36 -15.98
C SER A 121 -1.48 -0.97 -17.28
N HIS A 122 -1.30 -0.24 -18.39
CA HIS A 122 -1.56 -0.70 -19.73
C HIS A 122 -0.25 -0.97 -20.52
N GLY A 123 0.89 -0.95 -19.81
CA GLY A 123 2.22 -1.18 -20.36
C GLY A 123 2.68 -2.65 -20.25
N PRO A 124 3.99 -2.90 -20.31
CA PRO A 124 4.55 -4.25 -20.24
C PRO A 124 4.51 -4.88 -18.83
N TRP A 125 4.06 -4.14 -17.83
CA TRP A 125 3.79 -4.61 -16.47
C TRP A 125 2.30 -4.48 -16.17
N ALA A 126 1.77 -5.35 -15.31
CA ALA A 126 0.33 -5.40 -15.08
C ALA A 126 -0.17 -4.29 -14.15
N ALA A 127 0.67 -3.85 -13.20
CA ALA A 127 0.32 -2.84 -12.21
C ALA A 127 1.57 -2.14 -11.67
N GLY A 128 1.38 -1.04 -10.94
CA GLY A 128 2.41 -0.41 -10.14
C GLY A 128 1.92 -0.16 -8.71
N ILE A 129 2.87 -0.03 -7.80
CA ILE A 129 2.67 0.41 -6.42
C ILE A 129 3.55 1.63 -6.22
N HIS A 130 2.96 2.71 -5.73
CA HIS A 130 3.65 3.95 -5.33
C HIS A 130 3.12 4.43 -3.97
N ASP A 131 3.52 5.63 -3.55
CA ASP A 131 3.16 6.17 -2.22
C ASP A 131 3.50 5.20 -1.09
N VAL A 132 4.72 4.65 -1.16
CA VAL A 132 5.25 3.69 -0.19
C VAL A 132 5.99 4.39 0.96
N HIS A 133 5.56 5.58 1.32
CA HIS A 133 6.10 6.44 2.38
C HIS A 133 5.10 6.67 3.50
N CYS A 134 5.52 7.39 4.53
CA CYS A 134 4.63 7.82 5.60
C CYS A 134 3.52 8.70 5.03
N SER A 135 2.28 8.35 5.30
CA SER A 135 1.13 9.09 4.76
C SER A 135 1.09 10.51 5.32
N THR A 136 0.79 11.46 4.44
CA THR A 136 0.49 12.85 4.79
C THR A 136 -1.02 13.14 4.74
N HIS A 137 -1.84 12.14 4.40
CA HIS A 137 -3.28 12.29 4.24
C HIS A 137 -4.03 11.61 5.39
N PRO A 138 -4.99 12.31 6.04
CA PRO A 138 -5.86 11.71 7.04
C PRO A 138 -6.62 10.49 6.48
N GLY A 139 -6.55 9.37 7.19
CA GLY A 139 -7.28 8.14 6.83
C GLY A 139 -6.56 7.19 5.87
N ALA A 140 -5.41 7.59 5.28
CA ALA A 140 -4.55 6.67 4.57
C ALA A 140 -3.54 6.03 5.55
N ASP A 141 -3.27 4.74 5.36
CA ASP A 141 -2.25 4.06 6.15
C ASP A 141 -0.84 4.52 5.74
N ASN A 142 0.14 4.35 6.64
CA ASN A 142 1.54 4.59 6.32
C ASN A 142 2.04 3.53 5.34
N GLY A 143 2.49 3.96 4.16
CA GLY A 143 3.15 3.10 3.19
C GLY A 143 4.56 2.72 3.61
N TRP A 144 5.09 1.68 2.97
CA TRP A 144 6.47 1.23 3.17
C TRP A 144 6.90 0.27 2.05
N VAL A 145 8.21 0.13 1.89
CA VAL A 145 8.83 -0.90 1.06
C VAL A 145 9.89 -1.65 1.87
N VAL A 146 10.01 -2.95 1.65
CA VAL A 146 11.07 -3.79 2.22
C VAL A 146 11.82 -4.46 1.09
N VAL A 147 13.13 -4.26 1.03
CA VAL A 147 14.02 -4.92 0.06
C VAL A 147 15.06 -5.70 0.84
N ALA A 148 15.19 -6.99 0.57
CA ALA A 148 16.13 -7.90 1.24
C ALA A 148 16.13 -7.75 2.78
N GLY A 149 14.94 -7.56 3.38
CA GLY A 149 14.75 -7.41 4.82
C GLY A 149 14.95 -6.00 5.37
N VAL A 150 15.33 -5.03 4.55
CA VAL A 150 15.48 -3.62 4.97
C VAL A 150 14.21 -2.84 4.65
N LYS A 151 13.52 -2.35 5.70
CA LYS A 151 12.30 -1.56 5.58
C LYS A 151 12.60 -0.06 5.41
N THR A 152 11.90 0.59 4.48
CA THR A 152 11.93 2.03 4.24
C THR A 152 10.49 2.55 4.08
N PRO A 153 10.07 3.62 4.79
CA PRO A 153 10.77 4.20 5.94
C PRO A 153 10.81 3.22 7.13
N ARG A 154 11.78 3.37 8.00
CA ARG A 154 11.90 2.50 9.20
C ARG A 154 10.76 2.73 10.18
N THR A 155 10.43 3.99 10.40
CA THR A 155 9.35 4.46 11.28
C THR A 155 8.66 5.65 10.66
N CYS A 156 7.38 5.80 10.91
CA CYS A 156 6.64 7.01 10.57
C CYS A 156 6.34 7.80 11.85
N PRO A 157 6.27 9.15 11.76
CA PRO A 157 5.81 9.96 12.87
C PRO A 157 4.41 9.54 13.30
N ASP A 158 4.16 9.52 14.60
CA ASP A 158 2.81 9.42 15.14
C ASP A 158 2.06 10.70 14.77
N GLN A 159 0.90 10.59 14.14
CA GLN A 159 0.02 11.71 13.78
C GLN A 159 -1.25 11.68 14.60
#